data_852cab624b1fd7e8baf8d20c1d22e359
#
_entry.id   852cab624b1fd7e8baf8d20c1d22e359
#
_cell.length_a   1.000
_cell.length_b   1.000
_cell.length_c   1.000
_cell.angle_alpha   90.00
_cell.angle_beta   90.00
_cell.angle_gamma   90.00
#
_symmetry.space_group_name_H-M   'P 1'
#
loop_
_entity.id
_entity.type
_entity.pdbx_description
1 polymer ?
#
loop_
_entity_poly.entity_id
_entity_poly.type
_entity_poly.pdbx_seq_one_letter_code
_entity_poly.pdbx_strand_id
1 'polypeptide(L)'
;NLPIYYEYKDKGINSTDAIEGTYLDNYKQIWDLYLNNSTCEPSMISSKTGDDAASEFSLGEAVFYQNGTWAYNDIINAGVLTDDDLGMMPIYIGVDGEENQGLCTGSENYWCINANASEENIKATEDFLNWVITSDTGRDVVANQMGFTTPFDTFDDGYQASNAFMDAVNQSIADGKNSVAWCFTTMPSEAWKDGVGSALTAYAAGTGSWDDVVTAFVDGWASEYAAANE
;
A
#
# COMPACT_ATOMS: atom_id res chain seq x y z
N ASN A 1 -1.28 -5.72 5.27
CA ASN A 1 0.09 -5.43 5.76
C ASN A 1 0.17 -5.38 7.30
N LEU A 2 -0.63 -4.54 7.98
CA LEU A 2 -0.51 -4.29 9.43
C LEU A 2 -0.59 -5.56 10.31
N PRO A 3 -1.51 -6.52 10.10
CA PRO A 3 -1.52 -7.75 10.89
C PRO A 3 -0.22 -8.55 10.78
N ILE A 4 0.35 -8.61 9.58
CA ILE A 4 1.63 -9.29 9.32
C ILE A 4 2.78 -8.54 10.00
N TYR A 5 2.83 -7.22 9.83
CA TYR A 5 3.87 -6.37 10.40
C TYR A 5 3.94 -6.50 11.93
N TYR A 6 2.80 -6.45 12.61
CA TYR A 6 2.77 -6.57 14.07
C TYR A 6 3.14 -7.98 14.55
N GLU A 7 2.71 -9.02 13.83
CA GLU A 7 3.13 -10.37 14.15
C GLU A 7 4.64 -10.54 13.98
N TYR A 8 5.25 -9.99 12.92
CA TYR A 8 6.70 -10.00 12.73
C TYR A 8 7.44 -9.20 13.78
N LYS A 9 6.90 -8.06 14.19
CA LYS A 9 7.47 -7.23 15.25
C LYS A 9 7.54 -7.98 16.56
N ASP A 10 6.50 -8.69 16.93
CA ASP A 10 6.45 -9.47 18.17
C ASP A 10 7.37 -10.67 18.14
N LYS A 11 7.48 -11.35 17.01
CA LYS A 11 8.30 -12.55 16.84
C LYS A 11 9.74 -12.27 16.42
N GLY A 12 10.06 -11.04 16.00
CA GLY A 12 11.37 -10.67 15.47
C GLY A 12 11.71 -11.37 14.16
N ILE A 13 10.72 -11.79 13.37
CA ILE A 13 10.90 -12.45 12.06
C ILE A 13 10.42 -11.57 10.92
N ASN A 14 11.13 -11.65 9.79
CA ASN A 14 10.82 -10.88 8.58
C ASN A 14 10.25 -11.74 7.44
N SER A 15 10.28 -13.07 7.60
CA SER A 15 9.78 -14.06 6.64
C SER A 15 9.46 -15.35 7.38
N THR A 16 8.44 -16.09 6.95
CA THR A 16 8.00 -17.32 7.60
C THR A 16 7.30 -18.24 6.59
N ASP A 17 7.36 -19.53 6.84
CA ASP A 17 6.60 -20.57 6.14
C ASP A 17 5.13 -20.67 6.60
N ALA A 18 4.82 -20.03 7.73
CA ALA A 18 3.47 -19.96 8.28
C ALA A 18 3.26 -18.61 8.99
N ILE A 19 2.02 -18.15 9.05
CA ILE A 19 1.58 -17.02 9.84
C ILE A 19 0.49 -17.48 10.81
N GLU A 20 0.48 -16.94 12.03
CA GLU A 20 -0.50 -17.38 13.04
C GLU A 20 -1.81 -16.59 12.99
N GLY A 21 -1.79 -15.41 12.36
CA GLY A 21 -2.96 -14.54 12.31
C GLY A 21 -3.29 -13.88 13.64
N THR A 22 -2.29 -13.63 14.49
CA THR A 22 -2.42 -13.09 15.86
C THR A 22 -3.28 -11.81 15.89
N TYR A 23 -3.22 -10.98 14.86
CA TYR A 23 -3.90 -9.68 14.78
C TYR A 23 -5.11 -9.66 13.84
N LEU A 24 -5.71 -10.83 13.53
CA LEU A 24 -6.88 -10.89 12.64
C LEU A 24 -8.14 -10.34 13.28
N ASP A 25 -8.30 -10.41 14.60
CA ASP A 25 -9.42 -9.76 15.29
C ASP A 25 -9.32 -8.22 15.20
N ASN A 26 -8.11 -7.67 15.30
CA ASN A 26 -7.84 -6.26 15.10
C ASN A 26 -8.13 -5.87 13.63
N TYR A 27 -7.73 -6.72 12.67
CA TYR A 27 -8.01 -6.49 11.27
C TYR A 27 -9.51 -6.52 10.97
N LYS A 28 -10.27 -7.43 11.62
CA LYS A 28 -11.72 -7.46 11.52
C LYS A 28 -12.36 -6.15 11.95
N GLN A 29 -11.91 -5.60 13.08
CA GLN A 29 -12.47 -4.35 13.60
C GLN A 29 -12.30 -3.19 12.62
N ILE A 30 -11.11 -3.04 12.00
CA ILE A 30 -10.89 -1.98 11.03
C ILE A 30 -11.65 -2.25 9.71
N TRP A 31 -11.75 -3.53 9.30
CA TRP A 31 -12.53 -3.90 8.14
C TRP A 31 -14.02 -3.60 8.33
N ASP A 32 -14.58 -3.97 9.49
CA ASP A 32 -15.97 -3.66 9.85
C ASP A 32 -16.20 -2.14 9.95
N LEU A 33 -15.21 -1.37 10.43
CA LEU A 33 -15.28 0.08 10.43
C LEU A 33 -15.44 0.63 9.00
N TYR A 34 -14.65 0.16 8.05
CA TYR A 34 -14.76 0.57 6.65
C TYR A 34 -16.11 0.17 6.05
N LEU A 35 -16.55 -1.07 6.25
CA LEU A 35 -17.82 -1.55 5.73
C LEU A 35 -19.03 -0.75 6.26
N ASN A 36 -19.03 -0.45 7.56
CA ASN A 36 -20.12 0.26 8.22
C ASN A 36 -20.16 1.76 7.91
N ASN A 37 -19.08 2.32 7.37
CA ASN A 37 -18.97 3.75 7.03
C ASN A 37 -18.66 3.98 5.55
N SER A 38 -18.83 2.96 4.72
CA SER A 38 -18.63 3.06 3.28
C SER A 38 -19.70 3.95 2.63
N THR A 39 -19.36 4.57 1.52
CA THR A 39 -20.28 5.31 0.65
C THR A 39 -21.29 4.41 -0.05
N CYS A 40 -21.05 3.09 -0.07
CA CYS A 40 -21.98 2.11 -0.63
C CYS A 40 -22.33 1.01 0.39
N GLU A 41 -23.46 0.33 0.15
CA GLU A 41 -23.83 -0.84 0.94
C GLU A 41 -22.75 -1.93 0.85
N PRO A 42 -22.39 -2.60 1.96
CA PRO A 42 -21.33 -3.62 1.97
C PRO A 42 -21.51 -4.72 0.91
N SER A 43 -22.76 -5.13 0.63
CA SER A 43 -23.09 -6.11 -0.41
C SER A 43 -22.77 -5.64 -1.84
N MET A 44 -22.57 -4.36 -2.04
CA MET A 44 -22.27 -3.76 -3.34
C MET A 44 -20.77 -3.49 -3.55
N ILE A 45 -19.92 -3.74 -2.55
CA ILE A 45 -18.50 -3.38 -2.60
C ILE A 45 -17.77 -4.07 -3.76
N SER A 46 -18.18 -5.28 -4.13
CA SER A 46 -17.60 -6.02 -5.26
C SER A 46 -17.91 -5.41 -6.63
N SER A 47 -18.85 -4.49 -6.70
CA SER A 47 -19.20 -3.76 -7.94
C SER A 47 -18.47 -2.42 -8.07
N LYS A 48 -17.75 -2.03 -7.03
CA LYS A 48 -16.96 -0.78 -7.01
C LYS A 48 -15.50 -1.05 -7.39
N THR A 49 -14.89 -0.05 -7.99
CA THR A 49 -13.48 -0.08 -8.40
C THR A 49 -12.65 0.91 -7.58
N GLY A 50 -11.33 0.84 -7.70
CA GLY A 50 -10.43 1.85 -7.15
C GLY A 50 -10.71 3.24 -7.72
N ASP A 51 -11.06 3.32 -9.00
CA ASP A 51 -11.41 4.59 -9.67
C ASP A 51 -12.72 5.20 -9.12
N ASP A 52 -13.71 4.35 -8.79
CA ASP A 52 -14.93 4.82 -8.11
C ASP A 52 -14.60 5.44 -6.75
N ALA A 53 -13.77 4.77 -5.94
CA ALA A 53 -13.37 5.26 -4.63
C ALA A 53 -12.54 6.56 -4.72
N ALA A 54 -11.60 6.65 -5.66
CA ALA A 54 -10.85 7.86 -5.94
C ALA A 54 -11.75 9.02 -6.35
N SER A 55 -12.74 8.75 -7.21
CA SER A 55 -13.72 9.73 -7.67
C SER A 55 -14.61 10.24 -6.53
N GLU A 56 -15.16 9.35 -5.72
CA GLU A 56 -16.01 9.70 -4.57
C GLU A 56 -15.26 10.60 -3.57
N PHE A 57 -14.01 10.29 -3.25
CA PHE A 57 -13.18 11.12 -2.40
C PHE A 57 -12.87 12.48 -3.05
N SER A 58 -12.42 12.46 -4.30
CA SER A 58 -12.03 13.68 -5.03
C SER A 58 -13.19 14.67 -5.23
N LEU A 59 -14.43 14.16 -5.27
CA LEU A 59 -15.64 14.98 -5.36
C LEU A 59 -16.19 15.41 -3.99
N GLY A 60 -15.54 15.01 -2.89
CA GLY A 60 -15.97 15.34 -1.53
C GLY A 60 -17.16 14.51 -1.02
N GLU A 61 -17.45 13.37 -1.65
CA GLU A 61 -18.50 12.45 -1.20
C GLU A 61 -18.03 11.54 -0.06
N ALA A 62 -16.70 11.33 0.08
CA ALA A 62 -16.07 10.63 1.17
C ALA A 62 -15.08 11.54 1.91
N VAL A 63 -14.99 11.39 3.25
CA VAL A 63 -14.05 12.14 4.09
C VAL A 63 -12.73 11.40 4.25
N PHE A 64 -12.75 10.08 4.20
CA PHE A 64 -11.57 9.23 4.32
C PHE A 64 -11.43 8.33 3.09
N TYR A 65 -10.21 8.25 2.59
CA TYR A 65 -9.84 7.39 1.47
C TYR A 65 -8.54 6.67 1.79
N GLN A 66 -8.56 5.36 1.80
CA GLN A 66 -7.36 4.56 2.07
C GLN A 66 -6.58 4.38 0.77
N ASN A 67 -5.47 5.10 0.67
CA ASN A 67 -4.55 5.04 -0.46
C ASN A 67 -3.16 5.53 0.00
N GLY A 68 -2.29 5.91 -0.94
CA GLY A 68 -0.94 6.42 -0.69
C GLY A 68 -0.66 7.74 -1.39
N THR A 69 0.57 8.23 -1.24
CA THR A 69 1.02 9.52 -1.80
C THR A 69 0.84 9.61 -3.31
N TRP A 70 0.88 8.50 -4.03
CA TRP A 70 0.69 8.42 -5.48
C TRP A 70 -0.71 8.85 -5.95
N ALA A 71 -1.73 8.82 -5.07
CA ALA A 71 -3.09 9.24 -5.41
C ALA A 71 -3.26 10.77 -5.48
N TYR A 72 -2.27 11.55 -5.05
CA TYR A 72 -2.37 13.01 -4.98
C TYR A 72 -2.80 13.65 -6.29
N ASN A 73 -2.11 13.31 -7.40
CA ASN A 73 -2.40 13.92 -8.70
C ASN A 73 -3.81 13.58 -9.19
N ASP A 74 -4.29 12.37 -8.99
CA ASP A 74 -5.64 11.96 -9.40
C ASP A 74 -6.70 12.76 -8.62
N ILE A 75 -6.47 12.97 -7.32
CA ILE A 75 -7.37 13.73 -6.45
C ILE A 75 -7.42 15.21 -6.89
N ILE A 76 -6.27 15.85 -7.04
CA ILE A 76 -6.20 17.28 -7.37
C ILE A 76 -6.68 17.56 -8.79
N ASN A 77 -6.43 16.67 -9.75
CA ASN A 77 -6.86 16.82 -11.14
C ASN A 77 -8.40 16.79 -11.31
N ALA A 78 -9.14 16.28 -10.32
CA ALA A 78 -10.60 16.40 -10.30
C ALA A 78 -11.08 17.85 -10.14
N GLY A 79 -10.22 18.76 -9.64
CA GLY A 79 -10.46 20.20 -9.59
C GLY A 79 -11.46 20.66 -8.53
N VAL A 80 -11.77 19.82 -7.54
CA VAL A 80 -12.70 20.12 -6.45
C VAL A 80 -11.94 20.39 -5.15
N LEU A 81 -10.97 19.55 -4.79
CA LEU A 81 -10.15 19.66 -3.59
C LEU A 81 -8.83 20.39 -3.89
N THR A 82 -8.28 21.01 -2.88
CA THR A 82 -6.98 21.69 -2.89
C THR A 82 -6.09 21.14 -1.78
N ASP A 83 -4.81 21.52 -1.75
CA ASP A 83 -3.89 21.12 -0.68
C ASP A 83 -4.41 21.44 0.73
N ASP A 84 -5.13 22.55 0.89
CA ASP A 84 -5.69 22.96 2.17
C ASP A 84 -6.82 22.00 2.67
N ASP A 85 -7.39 21.19 1.77
CA ASP A 85 -8.45 20.24 2.07
C ASP A 85 -7.90 18.84 2.39
N LEU A 86 -6.60 18.61 2.16
CA LEU A 86 -5.99 17.29 2.19
C LEU A 86 -5.03 17.08 3.37
N GLY A 87 -4.97 15.85 3.85
CA GLY A 87 -4.00 15.39 4.83
C GLY A 87 -3.82 13.88 4.79
N MET A 88 -2.82 13.38 5.50
CA MET A 88 -2.61 11.94 5.66
C MET A 88 -2.53 11.57 7.13
N MET A 89 -3.00 10.39 7.45
CA MET A 89 -2.87 9.80 8.78
C MET A 89 -2.55 8.30 8.68
N PRO A 90 -1.86 7.72 9.67
CA PRO A 90 -1.67 6.28 9.74
C PRO A 90 -2.99 5.53 9.90
N ILE A 91 -3.04 4.29 9.43
CA ILE A 91 -4.12 3.36 9.74
C ILE A 91 -3.76 2.65 11.04
N TYR A 92 -4.60 2.78 12.05
CA TYR A 92 -4.48 2.09 13.32
C TYR A 92 -5.41 0.88 13.36
N ILE A 93 -4.97 -0.24 13.93
CA ILE A 93 -5.75 -1.47 14.04
C ILE A 93 -6.05 -1.86 15.50
N GLY A 94 -5.77 -0.98 16.47
CA GLY A 94 -6.05 -1.20 17.87
C GLY A 94 -5.01 -2.05 18.60
N VAL A 95 -3.75 -2.00 18.20
CA VAL A 95 -2.63 -2.69 18.85
C VAL A 95 -1.99 -1.77 19.88
N ASP A 96 -1.58 -2.30 21.04
CA ASP A 96 -0.90 -1.54 22.08
C ASP A 96 0.39 -0.88 21.52
N GLY A 97 0.55 0.41 21.79
CA GLY A 97 1.72 1.18 21.39
C GLY A 97 1.67 1.71 19.94
N GLU A 98 0.57 1.54 19.24
CA GLU A 98 0.42 2.08 17.87
C GLU A 98 0.31 3.61 17.81
N GLU A 99 0.12 4.30 18.94
CA GLU A 99 0.14 5.77 18.99
C GLU A 99 1.48 6.37 18.52
N ASN A 100 2.56 5.57 18.55
CA ASN A 100 3.86 5.96 18.00
C ASN A 100 4.07 5.49 16.54
N GLN A 101 3.08 4.83 15.96
CA GLN A 101 3.11 4.38 14.57
C GLN A 101 3.00 5.57 13.62
N GLY A 102 3.86 5.58 12.61
CA GLY A 102 3.79 6.45 11.46
C GLY A 102 3.11 5.80 10.25
N LEU A 103 3.34 6.39 9.09
CA LEU A 103 2.81 5.92 7.83
C LEU A 103 3.49 4.62 7.38
N CYS A 104 2.78 3.81 6.59
CA CYS A 104 3.37 2.68 5.90
C CYS A 104 4.30 3.17 4.80
N THR A 105 5.50 2.59 4.71
CA THR A 105 6.50 2.95 3.72
C THR A 105 7.40 1.77 3.37
N GLY A 106 8.09 1.88 2.25
CA GLY A 106 9.06 0.90 1.78
C GLY A 106 9.05 0.79 0.26
N SER A 107 10.03 0.08 -0.29
CA SER A 107 10.09 -0.23 -1.71
C SER A 107 9.31 -1.50 -2.00
N GLU A 108 8.37 -1.45 -2.94
CA GLU A 108 7.57 -2.60 -3.36
C GLU A 108 7.58 -2.83 -4.86
N ASN A 109 7.95 -1.80 -5.64
CA ASN A 109 8.06 -1.86 -7.08
C ASN A 109 9.52 -1.75 -7.50
N TYR A 110 9.96 -2.66 -8.37
CA TYR A 110 11.34 -2.76 -8.81
C TYR A 110 11.41 -2.83 -10.33
N TRP A 111 12.38 -2.15 -10.91
CA TRP A 111 12.74 -2.37 -12.30
C TRP A 111 13.64 -3.59 -12.42
N CYS A 112 13.29 -4.48 -13.33
CA CYS A 112 14.06 -5.67 -13.61
C CYS A 112 14.53 -5.65 -15.07
N ILE A 113 15.79 -5.97 -15.31
CA ILE A 113 16.35 -6.11 -16.65
C ILE A 113 16.35 -7.60 -17.00
N ASN A 114 15.79 -7.95 -18.15
CA ASN A 114 15.80 -9.33 -18.64
C ASN A 114 17.24 -9.80 -18.92
N ALA A 115 17.78 -10.65 -18.06
CA ALA A 115 19.15 -11.17 -18.19
C ALA A 115 19.37 -12.03 -19.45
N ASN A 116 18.30 -12.47 -20.14
CA ASN A 116 18.38 -13.23 -21.39
C ASN A 116 18.27 -12.34 -22.65
N ALA A 117 18.15 -11.02 -22.49
CA ALA A 117 18.19 -10.11 -23.63
C ALA A 117 19.63 -10.01 -24.21
N SER A 118 19.77 -9.46 -25.41
CA SER A 118 21.09 -9.20 -25.98
C SER A 118 21.86 -8.18 -25.12
N GLU A 119 23.17 -8.24 -25.11
CA GLU A 119 24.04 -7.27 -24.40
C GLU A 119 23.73 -5.82 -24.79
N GLU A 120 23.44 -5.58 -26.07
CA GLU A 120 23.06 -4.24 -26.57
C GLU A 120 21.74 -3.77 -25.93
N ASN A 121 20.73 -4.63 -25.84
CA ASN A 121 19.44 -4.29 -25.23
C ASN A 121 19.56 -4.10 -23.70
N ILE A 122 20.35 -4.95 -23.03
CA ILE A 122 20.63 -4.79 -21.58
C ILE A 122 21.26 -3.41 -21.36
N LYS A 123 22.33 -3.09 -22.11
CA LYS A 123 23.01 -1.80 -21.97
C LYS A 123 22.09 -0.61 -22.29
N ALA A 124 21.29 -0.70 -23.32
CA ALA A 124 20.33 0.37 -23.67
C ALA A 124 19.30 0.58 -22.54
N THR A 125 18.85 -0.51 -21.90
CA THR A 125 17.96 -0.43 -20.74
C THR A 125 18.63 0.21 -19.53
N GLU A 126 19.87 -0.18 -19.23
CA GLU A 126 20.67 0.44 -18.16
C GLU A 126 20.88 1.93 -18.42
N ASP A 127 21.26 2.31 -19.64
CA ASP A 127 21.45 3.70 -20.01
C ASP A 127 20.16 4.52 -19.89
N PHE A 128 19.01 3.94 -20.29
CA PHE A 128 17.70 4.57 -20.11
C PHE A 128 17.33 4.75 -18.64
N LEU A 129 17.46 3.70 -17.82
CA LEU A 129 17.15 3.78 -16.38
C LEU A 129 18.06 4.80 -15.68
N ASN A 130 19.36 4.78 -16.01
CA ASN A 130 20.28 5.78 -15.49
C ASN A 130 19.89 7.21 -15.91
N TRP A 131 19.48 7.40 -17.17
CA TRP A 131 18.97 8.69 -17.64
C TRP A 131 17.72 9.13 -16.88
N VAL A 132 16.77 8.23 -16.61
CA VAL A 132 15.56 8.53 -15.83
C VAL A 132 15.89 9.09 -14.46
N ILE A 133 16.87 8.49 -13.76
CA ILE A 133 17.18 8.86 -12.37
C ILE A 133 18.27 9.93 -12.22
N THR A 134 18.92 10.34 -13.31
CA THR A 134 20.02 11.32 -13.22
C THR A 134 19.82 12.57 -14.06
N SER A 135 19.01 12.52 -15.11
CA SER A 135 18.77 13.71 -15.94
C SER A 135 17.71 14.62 -15.34
N ASP A 136 17.80 15.93 -15.59
CA ASP A 136 16.79 16.89 -15.14
C ASP A 136 15.39 16.54 -15.64
N THR A 137 15.26 16.12 -16.91
CA THR A 137 13.98 15.72 -17.48
C THR A 137 13.43 14.45 -16.84
N GLY A 138 14.24 13.42 -16.65
CA GLY A 138 13.80 12.17 -16.04
C GLY A 138 13.35 12.39 -14.60
N ARG A 139 14.13 13.10 -13.81
CA ARG A 139 13.79 13.43 -12.42
C ARG A 139 12.54 14.29 -12.31
N ASP A 140 12.38 15.30 -13.18
CA ASP A 140 11.17 16.12 -13.21
C ASP A 140 9.92 15.31 -13.53
N VAL A 141 9.99 14.42 -14.53
CA VAL A 141 8.86 13.54 -14.86
C VAL A 141 8.49 12.66 -13.68
N VAL A 142 9.45 11.98 -13.07
CA VAL A 142 9.19 11.04 -11.97
C VAL A 142 8.65 11.75 -10.73
N ALA A 143 9.28 12.83 -10.30
CA ALA A 143 8.92 13.51 -9.06
C ALA A 143 7.70 14.43 -9.21
N ASN A 144 7.71 15.31 -10.24
CA ASN A 144 6.73 16.40 -10.32
C ASN A 144 5.52 16.04 -11.20
N GLN A 145 5.72 15.29 -12.30
CA GLN A 145 4.60 14.97 -13.20
C GLN A 145 3.90 13.67 -12.79
N MET A 146 4.65 12.66 -12.33
CA MET A 146 4.08 11.40 -11.84
C MET A 146 3.81 11.41 -10.34
N GLY A 147 4.43 12.31 -9.58
CA GLY A 147 4.23 12.43 -8.13
C GLY A 147 4.85 11.28 -7.32
N PHE A 148 5.86 10.60 -7.85
CA PHE A 148 6.50 9.51 -7.14
C PHE A 148 7.57 10.01 -6.15
N THR A 149 7.56 9.42 -4.97
CA THR A 149 8.68 9.47 -4.04
C THR A 149 9.66 8.35 -4.38
N THR A 150 10.92 8.67 -4.54
CA THR A 150 11.93 7.69 -4.96
C THR A 150 13.01 7.51 -3.88
N PRO A 151 13.64 6.32 -3.79
CA PRO A 151 14.74 6.07 -2.85
C PRO A 151 16.11 6.52 -3.36
N PHE A 152 16.18 7.17 -4.53
CA PHE A 152 17.45 7.54 -5.16
C PHE A 152 17.96 8.87 -4.61
N ASP A 153 19.24 8.93 -4.25
CA ASP A 153 19.94 10.12 -3.75
C ASP A 153 20.12 11.23 -4.80
N THR A 154 19.87 10.90 -6.06
CA THR A 154 19.86 11.87 -7.17
C THR A 154 18.64 12.77 -7.19
N PHE A 155 17.59 12.43 -6.42
CA PHE A 155 16.40 13.26 -6.24
C PHE A 155 16.60 14.16 -5.03
N ASP A 156 17.25 15.28 -5.25
CA ASP A 156 17.47 16.34 -4.27
C ASP A 156 16.22 17.23 -4.08
N ASP A 157 16.35 18.29 -3.30
CA ASP A 157 15.24 19.20 -2.96
C ASP A 157 14.52 19.78 -4.18
N GLY A 158 15.14 19.84 -5.34
CA GLY A 158 14.54 20.34 -6.58
C GLY A 158 13.63 19.32 -7.28
N TYR A 159 13.71 18.06 -6.88
CA TYR A 159 12.99 16.93 -7.51
C TYR A 159 12.21 16.09 -6.50
N GLN A 160 11.88 16.65 -5.37
CA GLN A 160 10.96 16.04 -4.41
C GLN A 160 9.56 16.63 -4.61
N ALA A 161 8.55 15.77 -4.65
CA ALA A 161 7.17 16.22 -4.68
C ALA A 161 6.90 17.12 -3.45
N SER A 162 6.28 18.28 -3.68
CA SER A 162 5.89 19.22 -2.64
C SER A 162 4.38 19.40 -2.71
N ASN A 163 3.68 18.79 -1.77
CA ASN A 163 2.22 18.80 -1.68
C ASN A 163 1.78 18.39 -0.27
N ALA A 164 0.51 18.52 0.05
CA ALA A 164 -0.05 18.23 1.36
C ALA A 164 0.28 16.81 1.87
N PHE A 165 0.37 15.81 0.98
CA PHE A 165 0.72 14.45 1.40
C PHE A 165 2.19 14.33 1.80
N MET A 166 3.08 14.97 1.06
CA MET A 166 4.51 14.98 1.40
C MET A 166 4.78 15.79 2.66
N ASP A 167 4.04 16.86 2.90
CA ASP A 167 4.12 17.63 4.14
C ASP A 167 3.69 16.76 5.33
N ALA A 168 2.63 15.96 5.20
CA ALA A 168 2.22 15.01 6.24
C ALA A 168 3.26 13.89 6.47
N VAL A 169 3.90 13.36 5.43
CA VAL A 169 5.01 12.40 5.54
C VAL A 169 6.18 13.02 6.31
N ASN A 170 6.62 14.21 5.91
CA ASN A 170 7.72 14.93 6.54
C ASN A 170 7.42 15.26 8.01
N GLN A 171 6.18 15.67 8.30
CA GLN A 171 5.74 15.92 9.68
C GLN A 171 5.78 14.64 10.53
N SER A 172 5.31 13.51 9.98
CA SER A 172 5.37 12.20 10.68
C SER A 172 6.80 11.82 11.04
N ILE A 173 7.75 12.07 10.15
CA ILE A 173 9.19 11.83 10.38
C ILE A 173 9.72 12.81 11.45
N ALA A 174 9.39 14.09 11.36
CA ALA A 174 9.82 15.12 12.31
C ALA A 174 9.29 14.86 13.72
N ASP A 175 8.08 14.32 13.84
CA ASP A 175 7.46 13.92 15.11
C ASP A 175 8.07 12.63 15.70
N GLY A 176 9.04 12.01 15.00
CA GLY A 176 9.71 10.79 15.44
C GLY A 176 8.82 9.55 15.40
N LYS A 177 7.79 9.54 14.57
CA LYS A 177 6.90 8.38 14.40
C LYS A 177 7.64 7.22 13.74
N ASN A 178 7.32 6.00 14.18
CA ASN A 178 7.91 4.78 13.64
C ASN A 178 7.19 4.37 12.36
N SER A 179 7.87 4.46 11.23
CA SER A 179 7.33 3.97 9.95
C SER A 179 7.03 2.48 9.99
N VAL A 180 5.94 2.09 9.35
CA VAL A 180 5.55 0.68 9.17
C VAL A 180 6.11 0.18 7.85
N ALA A 181 6.95 -0.83 7.89
CA ALA A 181 7.49 -1.43 6.68
C ALA A 181 6.43 -2.23 5.91
N TRP A 182 6.49 -2.17 4.59
CA TRP A 182 5.72 -3.07 3.73
C TRP A 182 6.22 -4.51 3.86
N CYS A 183 5.30 -5.45 4.04
CA CYS A 183 5.60 -6.88 4.16
C CYS A 183 5.35 -7.67 2.87
N PHE A 184 5.14 -7.00 1.74
CA PHE A 184 4.76 -7.64 0.47
C PHE A 184 5.76 -8.70 0.00
N THR A 185 7.06 -8.44 0.17
CA THR A 185 8.13 -9.37 -0.25
C THR A 185 8.19 -10.65 0.58
N THR A 186 7.46 -10.72 1.70
CA THR A 186 7.40 -11.89 2.57
C THR A 186 6.12 -12.70 2.37
N MET A 187 5.15 -12.15 1.65
CA MET A 187 3.89 -12.84 1.35
C MET A 187 4.15 -14.01 0.38
N PRO A 188 3.48 -15.15 0.54
CA PRO A 188 3.85 -16.38 -0.17
C PRO A 188 3.58 -16.30 -1.68
N SER A 189 2.50 -15.66 -2.10
CA SER A 189 2.14 -15.54 -3.53
C SER A 189 1.07 -14.49 -3.78
N GLU A 190 0.86 -14.13 -5.04
CA GLU A 190 -0.32 -13.32 -5.45
C GLU A 190 -1.61 -14.13 -5.24
N ALA A 191 -1.61 -15.44 -5.48
CA ALA A 191 -2.78 -16.30 -5.28
C ALA A 191 -3.27 -16.26 -3.82
N TRP A 192 -2.35 -16.18 -2.85
CA TRP A 192 -2.72 -15.98 -1.45
C TRP A 192 -3.45 -14.64 -1.24
N LYS A 193 -2.92 -13.54 -1.79
CA LYS A 193 -3.56 -12.22 -1.68
C LYS A 193 -4.96 -12.22 -2.29
N ASP A 194 -5.10 -12.82 -3.46
CA ASP A 194 -6.38 -12.94 -4.16
C ASP A 194 -7.39 -13.81 -3.37
N GLY A 195 -6.91 -14.88 -2.74
CA GLY A 195 -7.72 -15.74 -1.87
C GLY A 195 -8.25 -14.99 -0.66
N VAL A 196 -7.41 -14.25 0.03
CA VAL A 196 -7.79 -13.40 1.17
C VAL A 196 -8.77 -12.29 0.71
N GLY A 197 -8.49 -11.63 -0.41
CA GLY A 197 -9.36 -10.61 -0.99
C GLY A 197 -10.75 -11.14 -1.34
N SER A 198 -10.81 -12.35 -1.90
CA SER A 198 -12.07 -13.03 -2.22
C SER A 198 -12.89 -13.36 -0.96
N ALA A 199 -12.23 -13.86 0.09
CA ALA A 199 -12.88 -14.15 1.37
C ALA A 199 -13.41 -12.87 2.05
N LEU A 200 -12.63 -11.77 2.02
CA LEU A 200 -13.07 -10.46 2.52
C LEU A 200 -14.28 -9.92 1.75
N THR A 201 -14.29 -10.08 0.44
CA THR A 201 -15.42 -9.67 -0.41
C THR A 201 -16.69 -10.49 -0.10
N ALA A 202 -16.55 -11.81 0.09
CA ALA A 202 -17.65 -12.68 0.47
C ALA A 202 -18.19 -12.33 1.88
N TYR A 203 -17.31 -12.03 2.82
CA TYR A 203 -17.67 -11.54 4.15
C TYR A 203 -18.46 -10.23 4.07
N ALA A 204 -17.99 -9.25 3.30
CA ALA A 204 -18.68 -7.98 3.08
C ALA A 204 -20.08 -8.17 2.48
N ALA A 205 -20.20 -9.11 1.53
CA ALA A 205 -21.48 -9.43 0.88
C ALA A 205 -22.44 -10.25 1.77
N GLY A 206 -22.00 -10.70 2.96
CA GLY A 206 -22.80 -11.56 3.84
C GLY A 206 -22.98 -12.99 3.31
N THR A 207 -22.14 -13.41 2.35
CA THR A 207 -22.15 -14.77 1.76
C THR A 207 -21.02 -15.66 2.29
N GLY A 208 -20.08 -15.09 3.04
CA GLY A 208 -19.01 -15.76 3.75
C GLY A 208 -18.94 -15.31 5.21
N SER A 209 -18.12 -15.98 5.99
CA SER A 209 -17.87 -15.70 7.40
C SER A 209 -16.50 -15.09 7.63
N TRP A 210 -16.25 -14.53 8.82
CA TRP A 210 -14.90 -14.12 9.20
C TRP A 210 -13.94 -15.31 9.36
N ASP A 211 -14.46 -16.48 9.74
CA ASP A 211 -13.67 -17.71 9.83
C ASP A 211 -13.13 -18.13 8.46
N ASP A 212 -13.87 -17.86 7.37
CA ASP A 212 -13.37 -18.09 6.01
C ASP A 212 -12.20 -17.15 5.68
N VAL A 213 -12.25 -15.90 6.17
CA VAL A 213 -11.13 -14.95 6.02
C VAL A 213 -9.91 -15.43 6.80
N VAL A 214 -10.10 -15.88 8.05
CA VAL A 214 -9.02 -16.45 8.88
C VAL A 214 -8.38 -17.66 8.18
N THR A 215 -9.20 -18.58 7.67
CA THR A 215 -8.73 -19.76 6.93
C THR A 215 -7.93 -19.36 5.67
N ALA A 216 -8.47 -18.45 4.86
CA ALA A 216 -7.76 -17.97 3.68
C ALA A 216 -6.43 -17.28 4.03
N PHE A 217 -6.39 -16.55 5.16
CA PHE A 217 -5.19 -15.85 5.61
C PHE A 217 -4.14 -16.83 6.15
N VAL A 218 -4.50 -17.72 7.08
CA VAL A 218 -3.56 -18.57 7.82
C VAL A 218 -3.23 -19.86 7.05
N ASP A 219 -4.24 -20.65 6.71
CA ASP A 219 -4.04 -21.93 6.03
C ASP A 219 -3.62 -21.70 4.57
N GLY A 220 -4.18 -20.65 3.94
CA GLY A 220 -3.78 -20.22 2.60
C GLY A 220 -2.31 -19.81 2.53
N TRP A 221 -1.79 -19.10 3.54
CA TRP A 221 -0.37 -18.74 3.62
C TRP A 221 0.52 -19.97 3.60
N ALA A 222 0.29 -20.92 4.51
CA ALA A 222 1.11 -22.13 4.60
C ALA A 222 1.05 -22.97 3.33
N SER A 223 -0.14 -23.08 2.71
CA SER A 223 -0.34 -23.82 1.46
C SER A 223 0.41 -23.21 0.29
N GLU A 224 0.30 -21.90 0.10
CA GLU A 224 0.95 -21.18 -1.00
C GLU A 224 2.48 -21.13 -0.81
N TYR A 225 2.95 -20.98 0.44
CA TYR A 225 4.37 -21.05 0.73
C TYR A 225 4.96 -22.43 0.38
N ALA A 226 4.28 -23.51 0.74
CA ALA A 226 4.69 -24.85 0.39
C ALA A 226 4.76 -25.05 -1.13
N ALA A 227 3.70 -24.61 -1.85
CA ALA A 227 3.65 -24.73 -3.31
C ALA A 227 4.74 -23.93 -4.04
N ALA A 228 5.16 -22.79 -3.49
CA ALA A 228 6.23 -21.97 -4.06
C ALA A 228 7.64 -22.53 -3.81
N ASN A 229 7.79 -23.49 -2.89
CA ASN A 229 9.08 -24.07 -2.49
C ASN A 229 9.22 -25.56 -2.83
N GLU A 230 8.26 -26.17 -3.55
CA GLU A 230 8.36 -27.49 -4.18
C GLU A 230 9.10 -27.41 -5.53
#